data_7633b9fb539a7eb61642cd6112e5d39e
#
_entry.id   7633b9fb539a7eb61642cd6112e5d39e
#
_cell.length_a   1.000
_cell.length_b   1.000
_cell.length_c   1.000
_cell.angle_alpha   90.00
_cell.angle_beta   90.00
_cell.angle_gamma   90.00
#
_symmetry.space_group_name_H-M   'P 1'
#
loop_
_entity.id
_entity.type
_entity.pdbx_description
1 polymer ?
#
loop_
_entity_poly.entity_id
_entity_poly.type
_entity_poly.pdbx_seq_one_letter_code
_entity_poly.pdbx_strand_id
1 'polypeptide(L)'
;MRCKKGDDAMKRRWKWTLTGFLAALALCPRFAGAAPHEDMSTVKTFAFSCSGMSVDQMRSYQIGETKRGRLATIELYLAYTFVLPVTDAELAAFSALLDELDLAAWDGYRQEDSTVLDGESFSLNVAFEDGSGIDAVGTNSFPDGYYEKKGAIQAFFEALMREYEIDADKIGYW
;
A
#
# COMPACT_ATOMS: atom_id res chain seq x y z
N MET A 1 -36.14 -15.66 -47.16
CA MET A 1 -36.20 -14.70 -46.04
C MET A 1 -34.82 -14.56 -45.42
N ARG A 2 -34.18 -13.40 -45.60
CA ARG A 2 -32.83 -13.09 -45.06
C ARG A 2 -33.02 -12.34 -43.76
N CYS A 3 -32.48 -12.82 -42.67
CA CYS A 3 -32.35 -12.06 -41.43
C CYS A 3 -30.90 -11.62 -41.25
N LYS A 4 -30.61 -10.35 -41.62
CA LYS A 4 -29.43 -9.61 -41.24
C LYS A 4 -29.78 -8.85 -39.96
N LYS A 5 -29.14 -9.16 -38.85
CA LYS A 5 -29.04 -8.26 -37.70
C LYS A 5 -27.94 -8.76 -36.75
N GLY A 6 -26.89 -7.95 -36.53
CA GLY A 6 -26.00 -8.21 -35.42
C GLY A 6 -24.57 -7.76 -35.56
N ASP A 7 -24.26 -6.66 -36.26
CA ASP A 7 -22.86 -6.16 -36.33
C ASP A 7 -22.69 -4.70 -35.90
N ASP A 8 -23.38 -4.24 -34.86
CA ASP A 8 -23.25 -2.84 -34.41
C ASP A 8 -22.92 -2.67 -32.90
N ALA A 9 -22.46 -3.72 -32.22
CA ALA A 9 -22.18 -3.62 -30.76
C ALA A 9 -20.69 -3.50 -30.40
N MET A 10 -19.77 -3.41 -31.35
CA MET A 10 -18.32 -3.48 -31.04
C MET A 10 -17.54 -2.27 -31.54
N LYS A 11 -18.12 -1.07 -31.49
CA LYS A 11 -17.41 0.20 -31.73
C LYS A 11 -17.82 1.32 -30.78
N ARG A 12 -18.00 1.06 -29.50
CA ARG A 12 -17.87 2.13 -28.50
C ARG A 12 -16.41 2.32 -28.19
N ARG A 13 -15.77 3.13 -29.03
CA ARG A 13 -14.42 3.65 -28.86
C ARG A 13 -14.35 4.38 -27.52
N TRP A 14 -13.55 3.85 -26.66
CA TRP A 14 -13.06 4.42 -25.43
C TRP A 14 -12.37 5.77 -25.71
N LYS A 15 -13.12 6.84 -25.58
CA LYS A 15 -12.57 8.20 -25.48
C LYS A 15 -12.53 8.57 -24.01
N TRP A 16 -11.56 8.04 -23.31
CA TRP A 16 -11.17 8.61 -22.03
C TRP A 16 -10.34 9.85 -22.34
N THR A 17 -10.94 11.02 -22.15
CA THR A 17 -10.24 12.30 -22.16
C THR A 17 -9.42 12.38 -20.88
N LEU A 18 -8.14 12.68 -21.03
CA LEU A 18 -7.10 12.84 -20.01
C LEU A 18 -7.37 13.96 -18.96
N THR A 19 -8.58 14.41 -18.79
CA THR A 19 -8.94 15.55 -17.93
C THR A 19 -9.59 15.16 -16.60
N GLY A 20 -9.73 13.84 -16.29
CA GLY A 20 -10.35 13.36 -15.04
C GLY A 20 -9.37 12.95 -13.93
N PHE A 21 -8.09 12.84 -14.24
CA PHE A 21 -7.11 12.19 -13.35
C PHE A 21 -6.57 13.06 -12.20
N LEU A 22 -6.82 14.38 -12.25
CA LEU A 22 -6.35 15.31 -11.20
C LEU A 22 -7.35 15.56 -10.07
N ALA A 23 -8.57 15.01 -10.16
CA ALA A 23 -9.62 15.32 -9.19
C ALA A 23 -9.81 14.25 -8.08
N ALA A 24 -9.30 13.03 -8.27
CA ALA A 24 -9.51 11.96 -7.29
C ALA A 24 -8.53 12.00 -6.10
N LEU A 25 -7.31 12.54 -6.31
CA LEU A 25 -6.34 12.77 -5.22
C LEU A 25 -6.73 13.95 -4.31
N ALA A 26 -7.63 14.84 -4.76
CA ALA A 26 -8.06 16.01 -3.99
C ALA A 26 -9.15 15.73 -2.94
N LEU A 27 -9.66 14.49 -2.84
CA LEU A 27 -10.72 14.11 -1.89
C LEU A 27 -10.21 13.34 -0.67
N CYS A 28 -8.90 13.10 -0.54
CA CYS A 28 -8.29 12.74 0.74
C CYS A 28 -7.85 14.04 1.44
N PRO A 29 -8.61 14.59 2.41
CA PRO A 29 -8.34 15.91 2.98
C PRO A 29 -7.05 15.98 3.82
N ARG A 30 -6.28 14.89 3.88
CA ARG A 30 -4.99 14.83 4.58
C ARG A 30 -3.75 14.86 3.67
N PHE A 31 -3.89 14.64 2.36
CA PHE A 31 -2.75 14.65 1.44
C PHE A 31 -2.58 15.96 0.65
N ALA A 32 -3.48 16.93 0.80
CA ALA A 32 -3.40 18.20 0.10
C ALA A 32 -2.65 19.24 0.97
N GLY A 33 -1.32 19.18 1.06
CA GLY A 33 -0.65 20.25 1.75
C GLY A 33 0.82 20.16 2.10
N ALA A 34 1.50 19.05 1.90
CA ALA A 34 2.95 19.02 2.07
C ALA A 34 3.62 19.42 0.75
N ALA A 35 4.24 20.61 0.71
CA ALA A 35 5.22 20.90 -0.32
C ALA A 35 6.33 19.84 -0.23
N PRO A 36 6.87 19.33 -1.37
CA PRO A 36 7.94 18.35 -1.32
C PRO A 36 9.09 18.92 -0.49
N HIS A 37 9.44 18.28 0.59
CA HIS A 37 10.69 18.53 1.30
C HIS A 37 11.82 18.20 0.32
N GLU A 38 12.76 19.12 0.13
CA GLU A 38 13.85 19.00 -0.86
C GLU A 38 14.86 17.89 -0.55
N ASP A 39 14.62 17.09 0.48
CA ASP A 39 15.60 16.11 1.01
C ASP A 39 15.01 14.69 1.20
N MET A 40 13.84 14.41 0.62
CA MET A 40 13.22 13.11 0.81
C MET A 40 13.81 12.06 -0.13
N SER A 41 14.40 11.03 0.46
CA SER A 41 14.83 9.85 -0.31
C SER A 41 13.64 9.05 -0.80
N THR A 42 13.58 8.78 -2.11
CA THR A 42 12.51 7.98 -2.72
C THR A 42 12.61 6.52 -2.27
N VAL A 43 11.48 5.93 -1.95
CA VAL A 43 11.40 4.51 -1.64
C VAL A 43 11.80 3.68 -2.86
N LYS A 44 12.78 2.80 -2.69
CA LYS A 44 13.20 1.81 -3.65
C LYS A 44 12.45 0.50 -3.49
N THR A 45 12.44 -0.02 -2.26
CA THR A 45 11.64 -1.19 -1.88
C THR A 45 11.00 -0.96 -0.53
N PHE A 46 9.83 -1.53 -0.35
CA PHE A 46 9.07 -1.51 0.88
C PHE A 46 8.48 -2.88 1.16
N ALA A 47 8.55 -3.33 2.38
CA ALA A 47 7.85 -4.52 2.85
C ALA A 47 7.37 -4.29 4.29
N PHE A 48 6.08 -4.41 4.51
CA PHE A 48 5.46 -4.38 5.82
C PHE A 48 4.52 -5.56 5.97
N SER A 49 4.68 -6.32 7.03
CA SER A 49 3.77 -7.40 7.36
C SER A 49 3.32 -7.31 8.80
N CYS A 50 2.10 -7.68 9.06
CA CYS A 50 1.58 -7.89 10.40
C CYS A 50 0.81 -9.21 10.46
N SER A 51 0.88 -9.86 11.58
CA SER A 51 0.16 -11.08 11.89
C SER A 51 -0.37 -10.99 13.30
N GLY A 52 -1.50 -11.63 13.56
CA GLY A 52 -2.12 -11.69 14.87
C GLY A 52 -2.86 -12.99 15.07
N MET A 53 -3.63 -13.09 16.14
CA MET A 53 -4.35 -14.30 16.51
C MET A 53 -5.43 -14.71 15.51
N SER A 54 -5.99 -13.75 14.78
CA SER A 54 -7.02 -14.02 13.78
C SER A 54 -6.53 -13.74 12.38
N VAL A 55 -7.07 -14.45 11.41
CA VAL A 55 -6.68 -14.36 9.99
C VAL A 55 -6.89 -12.95 9.43
N ASP A 56 -7.90 -12.22 9.92
CA ASP A 56 -8.18 -10.82 9.54
C ASP A 56 -7.06 -9.84 9.97
N GLN A 57 -6.20 -10.25 10.89
CA GLN A 57 -5.02 -9.47 11.28
C GLN A 57 -3.78 -9.76 10.43
N MET A 58 -3.84 -10.79 9.56
CA MET A 58 -2.71 -11.19 8.72
C MET A 58 -2.71 -10.40 7.42
N ARG A 59 -1.77 -9.49 7.27
CA ARG A 59 -1.63 -8.62 6.09
C ARG A 59 -0.16 -8.42 5.75
N SER A 60 0.12 -8.35 4.46
CA SER A 60 1.44 -8.02 3.92
C SER A 60 1.31 -7.02 2.79
N TYR A 61 2.17 -6.03 2.77
CA TYR A 61 2.22 -4.97 1.77
C TYR A 61 3.66 -4.83 1.29
N GLN A 62 3.86 -4.88 -0.01
CA GLN A 62 5.19 -4.76 -0.59
C GLN A 62 5.15 -3.82 -1.79
N ILE A 63 6.20 -3.03 -1.97
CA ILE A 63 6.49 -2.31 -3.21
C ILE A 63 7.88 -2.72 -3.66
N GLY A 64 8.03 -3.10 -4.91
CA GLY A 64 9.30 -3.49 -5.49
C GLY A 64 9.37 -3.29 -6.98
N GLU A 65 10.58 -3.23 -7.51
CA GLU A 65 10.83 -3.08 -8.93
C GLU A 65 10.95 -4.45 -9.61
N THR A 66 10.37 -4.56 -10.78
CA THR A 66 10.41 -5.74 -11.63
C THR A 66 10.86 -5.37 -13.04
N LYS A 67 11.12 -6.36 -13.88
CA LYS A 67 11.38 -6.12 -15.32
C LYS A 67 10.21 -5.46 -16.06
N ARG A 68 9.02 -5.46 -15.48
CA ARG A 68 7.79 -4.88 -16.05
C ARG A 68 7.42 -3.54 -15.43
N GLY A 69 8.27 -2.98 -14.58
CA GLY A 69 8.02 -1.76 -13.81
C GLY A 69 7.83 -2.04 -12.33
N ARG A 70 7.42 -1.02 -11.61
CA ARG A 70 7.19 -1.08 -10.17
C ARG A 70 5.81 -1.64 -9.86
N LEU A 71 5.77 -2.55 -8.90
CA LEU A 71 4.55 -3.25 -8.50
C LEU A 71 4.36 -3.17 -6.99
N ALA A 72 3.11 -3.02 -6.57
CA ALA A 72 2.66 -3.29 -5.21
C ALA A 72 2.10 -4.72 -5.16
N THR A 73 2.53 -5.49 -4.16
CA THR A 73 1.92 -6.77 -3.81
C THR A 73 1.22 -6.63 -2.46
N ILE A 74 -0.05 -6.97 -2.43
CA ILE A 74 -0.91 -6.86 -1.25
C ILE A 74 -1.45 -8.25 -0.96
N GLU A 75 -1.13 -8.78 0.21
CA GLU A 75 -1.62 -10.07 0.69
C GLU A 75 -2.54 -9.85 1.88
N LEU A 76 -3.76 -10.34 1.78
CA LEU A 76 -4.78 -10.22 2.81
C LEU A 76 -5.23 -11.60 3.25
N TYR A 77 -5.27 -11.81 4.56
CA TYR A 77 -5.91 -12.98 5.18
C TYR A 77 -5.30 -14.33 4.77
N LEU A 78 -4.05 -14.35 4.30
CA LEU A 78 -3.39 -15.55 3.73
C LEU A 78 -4.13 -16.19 2.53
N ALA A 79 -5.17 -15.56 2.02
CA ALA A 79 -6.03 -16.10 0.98
C ALA A 79 -6.03 -15.29 -0.32
N TYR A 80 -5.78 -14.00 -0.22
CA TYR A 80 -5.89 -13.08 -1.36
C TYR A 80 -4.57 -12.39 -1.63
N THR A 81 -4.12 -12.43 -2.86
CA THR A 81 -2.91 -11.71 -3.33
C THR A 81 -3.30 -10.83 -4.51
N PHE A 82 -3.05 -9.55 -4.38
CA PHE A 82 -3.23 -8.55 -5.44
C PHE A 82 -1.88 -8.03 -5.87
N VAL A 83 -1.67 -7.90 -7.17
CA VAL A 83 -0.45 -7.33 -7.74
C VAL A 83 -0.87 -6.18 -8.64
N LEU A 84 -0.53 -4.97 -8.24
CA LEU A 84 -0.98 -3.72 -8.86
C LEU A 84 0.24 -2.93 -9.34
N PRO A 85 0.19 -2.28 -10.52
CA PRO A 85 1.24 -1.36 -10.92
C PRO A 85 1.23 -0.13 -10.01
N VAL A 86 2.42 0.43 -9.78
CA VAL A 86 2.62 1.66 -9.00
C VAL A 86 3.26 2.70 -9.90
N THR A 87 2.62 3.83 -10.07
CA THR A 87 3.13 4.97 -10.82
C THR A 87 4.19 5.74 -10.04
N ASP A 88 4.98 6.55 -10.70
CA ASP A 88 5.97 7.41 -10.03
C ASP A 88 5.30 8.43 -9.09
N ALA A 89 4.10 8.90 -9.43
CA ALA A 89 3.33 9.81 -8.59
C ALA A 89 2.84 9.13 -7.29
N GLU A 90 2.35 7.90 -7.38
CA GLU A 90 1.93 7.12 -6.21
C GLU A 90 3.12 6.77 -5.33
N LEU A 91 4.28 6.43 -5.93
CA LEU A 91 5.49 6.19 -5.18
C LEU A 91 5.98 7.43 -4.44
N ALA A 92 5.97 8.60 -5.10
CA ALA A 92 6.33 9.86 -4.46
C ALA A 92 5.38 10.19 -3.30
N ALA A 93 4.06 9.97 -3.48
CA ALA A 93 3.07 10.13 -2.42
C ALA A 93 3.31 9.15 -1.25
N PHE A 94 3.69 7.91 -1.56
CA PHE A 94 4.02 6.93 -0.54
C PHE A 94 5.30 7.29 0.23
N SER A 95 6.34 7.75 -0.47
CA SER A 95 7.58 8.21 0.18
C SER A 95 7.31 9.38 1.13
N ALA A 96 6.49 10.35 0.68
CA ALA A 96 6.06 11.47 1.51
C ALA A 96 5.27 11.01 2.75
N LEU A 97 4.42 10.00 2.62
CA LEU A 97 3.69 9.41 3.75
C LEU A 97 4.65 8.80 4.77
N LEU A 98 5.67 8.04 4.33
CA LEU A 98 6.61 7.41 5.26
C LEU A 98 7.42 8.46 6.06
N ASP A 99 7.76 9.58 5.42
CA ASP A 99 8.42 10.71 6.06
C ASP A 99 7.48 11.42 7.06
N GLU A 100 6.24 11.74 6.66
CA GLU A 100 5.23 12.34 7.55
C GLU A 100 4.98 11.48 8.79
N LEU A 101 5.03 10.16 8.63
CA LEU A 101 4.87 9.21 9.72
C LEU A 101 6.13 9.08 10.60
N ASP A 102 7.24 9.71 10.24
CA ASP A 102 8.53 9.56 10.95
C ASP A 102 8.85 8.07 11.20
N LEU A 103 8.81 7.26 10.14
CA LEU A 103 9.10 5.83 10.26
C LEU A 103 10.59 5.56 10.50
N ALA A 104 11.47 6.51 10.22
CA ALA A 104 12.90 6.41 10.52
C ALA A 104 13.15 6.19 12.02
N ALA A 105 12.27 6.69 12.89
CA ALA A 105 12.34 6.45 14.33
C ALA A 105 12.18 4.97 14.73
N TRP A 106 11.70 4.11 13.82
CA TRP A 106 11.59 2.66 14.07
C TRP A 106 12.84 1.87 13.69
N ASP A 107 13.80 2.50 13.00
CA ASP A 107 15.00 1.77 12.55
C ASP A 107 15.73 1.11 13.71
N GLY A 108 16.08 -0.16 13.52
CA GLY A 108 16.73 -0.96 14.56
C GLY A 108 15.81 -1.45 15.68
N TYR A 109 14.50 -1.16 15.64
CA TYR A 109 13.57 -1.68 16.65
C TYR A 109 13.48 -3.20 16.57
N ARG A 110 13.83 -3.89 17.69
CA ARG A 110 13.78 -5.36 17.80
C ARG A 110 13.39 -5.72 19.21
N GLN A 111 12.09 -5.91 19.45
CA GLN A 111 11.58 -6.23 20.78
C GLN A 111 10.54 -7.34 20.74
N GLU A 112 10.51 -8.08 21.82
CA GLU A 112 9.55 -9.18 22.06
C GLU A 112 9.09 -9.15 23.50
N ASP A 113 7.78 -9.25 23.72
CA ASP A 113 7.21 -9.56 25.03
C ASP A 113 6.80 -11.04 25.08
N SER A 114 7.70 -11.86 25.62
CA SER A 114 7.50 -13.31 25.74
C SER A 114 6.49 -13.70 26.84
N THR A 115 5.98 -12.75 27.61
CA THR A 115 4.94 -13.01 28.63
C THR A 115 3.55 -13.15 28.02
N VAL A 116 3.36 -12.65 26.79
CA VAL A 116 2.13 -12.77 26.02
C VAL A 116 2.21 -13.99 25.12
N LEU A 117 1.38 -14.99 25.38
CA LEU A 117 1.40 -16.26 24.64
C LEU A 117 0.81 -16.14 23.23
N ASP A 118 -0.21 -15.30 23.08
CA ASP A 118 -0.91 -15.06 21.83
C ASP A 118 -0.95 -13.54 21.57
N GLY A 119 -0.52 -13.09 20.42
CA GLY A 119 -0.47 -11.66 20.16
C GLY A 119 -0.19 -11.31 18.71
N GLU A 120 0.22 -10.08 18.51
CA GLU A 120 0.53 -9.53 17.20
C GLU A 120 2.04 -9.45 16.99
N SER A 121 2.48 -9.74 15.76
CA SER A 121 3.84 -9.51 15.32
C SER A 121 3.83 -8.58 14.10
N PHE A 122 4.90 -7.81 13.94
CA PHE A 122 5.11 -7.04 12.71
C PHE A 122 6.55 -7.14 12.24
N SER A 123 6.75 -6.91 10.95
CA SER A 123 8.06 -6.61 10.38
C SER A 123 7.95 -5.48 9.38
N LEU A 124 8.93 -4.60 9.36
CA LEU A 124 9.07 -3.50 8.42
C LEU A 124 10.48 -3.55 7.83
N ASN A 125 10.57 -3.49 6.51
CA ASN A 125 11.83 -3.29 5.80
C ASN A 125 11.62 -2.26 4.69
N VAL A 126 12.39 -1.20 4.71
CA VAL A 126 12.38 -0.15 3.69
C VAL A 126 13.79 0.05 3.19
N ALA A 127 13.98 0.11 1.89
CA ALA A 127 15.21 0.59 1.28
C ALA A 127 14.90 1.82 0.45
N PHE A 128 15.74 2.84 0.55
CA PHE A 128 15.65 4.09 -0.21
C PHE A 128 16.67 4.13 -1.35
N GLU A 129 16.46 5.01 -2.33
CA GLU A 129 17.34 5.14 -3.49
C GLU A 129 18.73 5.68 -3.12
N ASP A 130 18.87 6.41 -2.03
CA ASP A 130 20.15 6.91 -1.50
C ASP A 130 20.97 5.84 -0.77
N GLY A 131 20.43 4.62 -0.62
CA GLY A 131 21.06 3.50 0.07
C GLY A 131 20.77 3.44 1.58
N SER A 132 20.05 4.39 2.13
CA SER A 132 19.53 4.31 3.50
C SER A 132 18.38 3.30 3.59
N GLY A 133 17.97 2.95 4.80
CA GLY A 133 16.86 2.02 5.00
C GLY A 133 16.33 2.02 6.42
N ILE A 134 15.25 1.29 6.62
CA ILE A 134 14.61 1.07 7.92
C ILE A 134 14.37 -0.44 8.06
N ASP A 135 14.76 -1.01 9.18
CA ASP A 135 14.50 -2.40 9.52
C ASP A 135 13.99 -2.50 10.95
N ALA A 136 12.75 -2.97 11.11
CA ALA A 136 12.10 -3.08 12.42
C ALA A 136 11.28 -4.36 12.52
N VAL A 137 11.34 -5.00 13.68
CA VAL A 137 10.50 -6.15 14.01
C VAL A 137 10.03 -6.05 15.45
N GLY A 138 8.83 -6.53 15.70
CA GLY A 138 8.30 -6.64 17.07
C GLY A 138 7.31 -7.80 17.19
N THR A 139 7.32 -8.42 18.36
CA THR A 139 6.36 -9.47 18.74
C THR A 139 5.79 -9.10 20.09
N ASN A 140 4.50 -8.82 20.15
CA ASN A 140 3.80 -8.37 21.37
C ASN A 140 4.42 -7.12 22.02
N SER A 141 5.31 -6.45 21.30
CA SER A 141 5.97 -5.22 21.68
C SER A 141 6.07 -4.33 20.44
N PHE A 142 5.68 -3.07 20.57
CA PHE A 142 5.52 -2.17 19.44
C PHE A 142 6.16 -0.83 19.70
N PRO A 143 6.76 -0.18 18.69
CA PRO A 143 7.31 1.16 18.82
C PRO A 143 6.18 2.20 18.97
N ASP A 144 6.55 3.39 19.42
CA ASP A 144 5.62 4.50 19.60
C ASP A 144 4.85 4.81 18.31
N GLY A 145 3.54 5.00 18.47
CA GLY A 145 2.63 5.31 17.35
C GLY A 145 2.35 4.15 16.39
N TYR A 146 2.71 2.91 16.75
CA TYR A 146 2.59 1.74 15.87
C TYR A 146 1.21 1.61 15.21
N TYR A 147 0.14 1.62 15.98
CA TYR A 147 -1.22 1.38 15.43
C TYR A 147 -1.69 2.50 14.51
N GLU A 148 -1.32 3.75 14.79
CA GLU A 148 -1.63 4.90 13.94
C GLU A 148 -0.86 4.80 12.61
N LYS A 149 0.45 4.60 12.67
CA LYS A 149 1.32 4.49 11.50
C LYS A 149 0.96 3.27 10.64
N LYS A 150 0.71 2.11 11.27
CA LYS A 150 0.16 0.91 10.61
C LYS A 150 -1.13 1.23 9.87
N GLY A 151 -2.08 1.90 10.52
CA GLY A 151 -3.35 2.29 9.91
C GLY A 151 -3.18 3.21 8.68
N ALA A 152 -2.24 4.15 8.74
CA ALA A 152 -1.95 5.03 7.61
C ALA A 152 -1.32 4.27 6.42
N ILE A 153 -0.39 3.35 6.68
CA ILE A 153 0.18 2.46 5.65
C ILE A 153 -0.93 1.63 5.00
N GLN A 154 -1.79 0.99 5.81
CA GLN A 154 -2.91 0.19 5.31
C GLN A 154 -3.85 1.02 4.44
N ALA A 155 -4.20 2.23 4.88
CA ALA A 155 -5.08 3.14 4.15
C ALA A 155 -4.53 3.53 2.77
N PHE A 156 -3.20 3.69 2.64
CA PHE A 156 -2.56 3.93 1.35
C PHE A 156 -2.80 2.76 0.38
N PHE A 157 -2.52 1.53 0.80
CA PHE A 157 -2.70 0.36 -0.06
C PHE A 157 -4.17 0.08 -0.36
N GLU A 158 -5.07 0.33 0.56
CA GLU A 158 -6.52 0.25 0.32
C GLU A 158 -6.99 1.31 -0.68
N ALA A 159 -6.40 2.52 -0.66
CA ALA A 159 -6.67 3.54 -1.67
C ALA A 159 -6.19 3.08 -3.06
N LEU A 160 -4.99 2.52 -3.14
CA LEU A 160 -4.45 1.94 -4.37
C LEU A 160 -5.37 0.82 -4.91
N MET A 161 -5.82 -0.10 -4.06
CA MET A 161 -6.76 -1.15 -4.45
C MET A 161 -8.07 -0.59 -5.02
N ARG A 162 -8.63 0.46 -4.40
CA ARG A 162 -9.87 1.10 -4.86
C ARG A 162 -9.74 1.72 -6.25
N GLU A 163 -8.58 2.23 -6.64
CA GLU A 163 -8.33 2.73 -8.00
C GLU A 163 -8.47 1.63 -9.06
N TYR A 164 -8.22 0.38 -8.67
CA TYR A 164 -8.41 -0.81 -9.52
C TYR A 164 -9.76 -1.52 -9.29
N GLU A 165 -10.74 -0.80 -8.71
CA GLU A 165 -12.08 -1.34 -8.42
C GLU A 165 -12.08 -2.54 -7.46
N ILE A 166 -11.02 -2.71 -6.68
CA ILE A 166 -10.90 -3.75 -5.65
C ILE A 166 -11.31 -3.14 -4.31
N ASP A 167 -12.38 -3.68 -3.74
CA ASP A 167 -12.92 -3.25 -2.45
C ASP A 167 -12.51 -4.25 -1.36
N ALA A 168 -11.54 -3.89 -0.55
CA ALA A 168 -11.02 -4.74 0.51
C ALA A 168 -12.10 -5.13 1.54
N ASP A 169 -13.09 -4.27 1.79
CA ASP A 169 -14.18 -4.53 2.74
C ASP A 169 -15.17 -5.58 2.23
N LYS A 170 -15.21 -5.83 0.91
CA LYS A 170 -16.03 -6.88 0.29
C LYS A 170 -15.30 -8.21 0.16
N ILE A 171 -14.02 -8.24 0.46
CA ILE A 171 -13.24 -9.47 0.52
C ILE A 171 -13.52 -10.10 1.90
N GLY A 172 -14.69 -10.72 2.01
CA GLY A 172 -15.14 -11.35 3.25
C GLY A 172 -14.63 -12.77 3.41
N TYR A 173 -14.66 -13.24 4.65
CA TYR A 173 -14.52 -14.68 4.95
C TYR A 173 -15.76 -15.42 4.45
N TRP A 174 -15.54 -16.48 3.70
CA TRP A 174 -16.55 -17.47 3.35
C TRP A 174 -16.33 -18.74 4.18
#